data_591d73ed30e57eb8467005f666c794a8
#
_entry.id   591d73ed30e57eb8467005f666c794a8
#
_cell.length_a   1.000
_cell.length_b   1.000
_cell.length_c   1.000
_cell.angle_alpha   90.00
_cell.angle_beta   90.00
_cell.angle_gamma   90.00
#
_symmetry.space_group_name_H-M   'P 1'
#
loop_
_entity.id
_entity.type
_entity.pdbx_description
1 polymer ?
#
loop_
_entity_poly.entity_id
_entity_poly.type
_entity_poly.pdbx_seq_one_letter_code
_entity_poly.pdbx_strand_id
1 'polypeptide(L)'
;MEKKLFKVSNVIVKAFFAIFLLFFIIGNIFFTAYIDQSISNLVEFKNGRTLISIIVVLIELAFIYFLIKKDFFGFKEKYVLIVFLITCAVIGLVWLHINDPVIREAGDSFNCFTAAKNISNGDYGSLSYSSYLSTYPNNIGFVTYLLLHIKVFGEYNALYSVRIFNIIFVIVGYYSLYKISFISFMNNRKINMTLICLMFLNIQFVFYSFMIYGNCVSYGLALMSVWFLLEFLNENKIKDLIVSAISIIASVSIKENSLIVLIAEIIFIVLSNNLQSCG
;
A
#
# COMPACT_ATOMS: atom_id res chain seq x y z
N MET A 1 -16.84 -29.42 -17.35
CA MET A 1 -15.43 -29.04 -17.65
C MET A 1 -15.01 -27.82 -16.85
N GLU A 2 -15.80 -26.77 -16.80
CA GLU A 2 -15.52 -25.48 -16.11
C GLU A 2 -15.28 -25.60 -14.60
N LYS A 3 -16.13 -26.32 -13.85
CA LYS A 3 -15.91 -26.56 -12.39
C LYS A 3 -14.56 -27.22 -12.09
N LYS A 4 -14.06 -28.06 -13.01
CA LYS A 4 -12.75 -28.72 -12.85
C LYS A 4 -11.61 -27.74 -13.12
N LEU A 5 -11.77 -26.88 -14.14
CA LEU A 5 -10.82 -25.82 -14.49
C LEU A 5 -10.69 -24.78 -13.35
N PHE A 6 -11.84 -24.35 -12.79
CA PHE A 6 -11.87 -23.42 -11.64
C PHE A 6 -11.18 -24.02 -10.39
N LYS A 7 -11.43 -25.33 -10.12
CA LYS A 7 -10.77 -26.01 -9.01
C LYS A 7 -9.25 -26.11 -9.20
N VAL A 8 -8.79 -26.38 -10.41
CA VAL A 8 -7.36 -26.43 -10.75
C VAL A 8 -6.74 -25.03 -10.66
N SER A 9 -7.37 -24.00 -11.23
CA SER A 9 -6.93 -22.62 -11.14
C SER A 9 -6.79 -22.17 -9.68
N ASN A 10 -7.77 -22.45 -8.82
CA ASN A 10 -7.73 -22.10 -7.40
C ASN A 10 -6.58 -22.81 -6.66
N VAL A 11 -6.28 -24.07 -7.00
CA VAL A 11 -5.12 -24.79 -6.42
C VAL A 11 -3.81 -24.16 -6.88
N ILE A 12 -3.68 -23.81 -8.15
CA ILE A 12 -2.49 -23.16 -8.71
C ILE A 12 -2.26 -21.80 -8.03
N VAL A 13 -3.29 -20.95 -7.94
CA VAL A 13 -3.20 -19.64 -7.31
C VAL A 13 -2.79 -19.77 -5.82
N LYS A 14 -3.40 -20.70 -5.09
CA LYS A 14 -3.02 -20.97 -3.68
C LYS A 14 -1.59 -21.46 -3.54
N ALA A 15 -1.14 -22.34 -4.45
CA ALA A 15 0.22 -22.85 -4.44
C ALA A 15 1.24 -21.73 -4.72
N PHE A 16 1.00 -20.89 -5.74
CA PHE A 16 1.83 -19.73 -6.03
C PHE A 16 1.88 -18.76 -4.85
N PHE A 17 0.73 -18.45 -4.25
CA PHE A 17 0.66 -17.56 -3.09
C PHE A 17 1.44 -18.14 -1.90
N ALA A 18 1.31 -19.45 -1.63
CA ALA A 18 2.03 -20.11 -0.56
C ALA A 18 3.56 -20.11 -0.79
N ILE A 19 4.01 -20.36 -2.02
CA ILE A 19 5.44 -20.32 -2.39
C ILE A 19 5.97 -18.89 -2.22
N PHE A 20 5.24 -17.88 -2.72
CA PHE A 20 5.64 -16.48 -2.62
C PHE A 20 5.72 -16.03 -1.15
N LEU A 21 4.70 -16.39 -0.35
CA LEU A 21 4.67 -16.10 1.08
C LEU A 21 5.85 -16.77 1.80
N LEU A 22 6.15 -18.02 1.49
CA LEU A 22 7.28 -18.76 2.07
C LEU A 22 8.61 -18.09 1.73
N PHE A 23 8.78 -17.64 0.47
CA PHE A 23 9.97 -16.91 0.05
C PHE A 23 10.16 -15.61 0.84
N PHE A 24 9.08 -14.84 1.04
CA PHE A 24 9.14 -13.61 1.84
C PHE A 24 9.42 -13.89 3.32
N ILE A 25 8.80 -14.93 3.90
CA ILE A 25 9.04 -15.32 5.30
C ILE A 25 10.51 -15.71 5.48
N ILE A 26 11.04 -16.57 4.61
CA ILE A 26 12.44 -16.99 4.64
C ILE A 26 13.36 -15.77 4.48
N GLY A 27 13.09 -14.90 3.49
CA GLY A 27 13.87 -13.70 3.28
C GLY A 27 13.92 -12.81 4.52
N ASN A 28 12.78 -12.54 5.14
CA ASN A 28 12.70 -11.70 6.35
C ASN A 28 13.34 -12.33 7.60
N ILE A 29 13.36 -13.66 7.69
CA ILE A 29 13.99 -14.37 8.82
C ILE A 29 15.52 -14.31 8.70
N PHE A 30 16.06 -14.54 7.50
CA PHE A 30 17.51 -14.66 7.30
C PHE A 30 18.21 -13.33 7.00
N PHE A 31 17.51 -12.38 6.41
CA PHE A 31 18.11 -11.12 5.97
C PHE A 31 17.42 -9.93 6.61
N THR A 32 18.21 -8.97 7.06
CA THR A 32 17.75 -7.65 7.45
C THR A 32 18.16 -6.65 6.38
N ALA A 33 17.20 -5.95 5.81
CA ALA A 33 17.46 -4.89 4.85
C ALA A 33 17.85 -3.61 5.60
N TYR A 34 19.04 -3.10 5.33
CA TYR A 34 19.48 -1.79 5.79
C TYR A 34 19.45 -0.82 4.60
N ILE A 35 18.79 0.30 4.80
CA ILE A 35 18.86 1.40 3.84
C ILE A 35 19.97 2.32 4.31
N ASP A 36 21.13 2.28 3.65
CA ASP A 36 22.16 3.27 3.90
C ASP A 36 21.71 4.61 3.32
N GLN A 37 21.37 5.49 4.22
CA GLN A 37 20.91 6.82 3.86
C GLN A 37 22.03 7.75 3.42
N SER A 38 23.30 7.37 3.55
CA SER A 38 24.44 8.19 3.20
C SER A 38 24.87 8.04 1.73
N ILE A 39 24.58 6.92 1.11
CA ILE A 39 25.07 6.58 -0.25
C ILE A 39 23.90 6.04 -1.06
N SER A 40 23.09 6.92 -1.64
CA SER A 40 22.03 6.55 -2.59
C SER A 40 21.22 5.29 -2.21
N ASN A 41 19.97 5.25 -2.42
CA ASN A 41 18.95 4.21 -2.25
C ASN A 41 19.36 2.71 -2.34
N LEU A 42 20.61 2.37 -2.05
CA LEU A 42 21.13 1.01 -2.02
C LEU A 42 20.64 0.32 -0.76
N VAL A 43 19.88 -0.73 -0.96
CA VAL A 43 19.47 -1.65 0.10
C VAL A 43 20.58 -2.66 0.31
N GLU A 44 21.27 -2.61 1.43
CA GLU A 44 22.20 -3.65 1.83
C GLU A 44 21.46 -4.74 2.60
N PHE A 45 21.56 -5.97 2.13
CA PHE A 45 21.08 -7.14 2.86
C PHE A 45 22.20 -7.68 3.75
N LYS A 46 22.02 -7.61 5.06
CA LYS A 46 22.95 -8.19 6.05
C LYS A 46 22.29 -9.41 6.69
N ASN A 47 23.13 -10.37 7.10
CA ASN A 47 22.66 -11.52 7.87
C ASN A 47 21.92 -11.03 9.12
N GLY A 48 20.64 -11.33 9.21
CA GLY A 48 19.81 -10.96 10.34
C GLY A 48 20.16 -11.77 11.60
N ARG A 49 19.64 -11.35 12.73
CA ARG A 49 19.62 -12.15 13.97
C ARG A 49 18.53 -13.22 13.88
N THR A 50 18.73 -14.18 12.99
CA THR A 50 17.74 -15.20 12.58
C THR A 50 17.00 -15.85 13.75
N LEU A 51 17.73 -16.25 14.80
CA LEU A 51 17.11 -16.90 15.97
C LEU A 51 16.16 -15.93 16.69
N ILE A 52 16.55 -14.69 16.88
CA ILE A 52 15.72 -13.66 17.53
C ILE A 52 14.49 -13.39 16.67
N SER A 53 14.63 -13.26 15.35
CA SER A 53 13.51 -13.03 14.45
C SER A 53 12.49 -14.18 14.51
N ILE A 54 12.95 -15.44 14.52
CA ILE A 54 12.07 -16.61 14.66
C ILE A 54 11.32 -16.56 15.98
N ILE A 55 12.02 -16.29 17.10
CA ILE A 55 11.40 -16.24 18.43
C ILE A 55 10.33 -15.13 18.48
N VAL A 56 10.64 -13.94 17.94
CA VAL A 56 9.69 -12.81 17.90
C VAL A 56 8.44 -13.19 17.10
N VAL A 57 8.59 -13.74 15.89
CA VAL A 57 7.45 -14.16 15.05
C VAL A 57 6.61 -15.24 15.74
N LEU A 58 7.25 -16.21 16.42
CA LEU A 58 6.51 -17.23 17.15
C LEU A 58 5.72 -16.65 18.33
N ILE A 59 6.30 -15.71 19.06
CA ILE A 59 5.63 -14.99 20.17
C ILE A 59 4.44 -14.19 19.62
N GLU A 60 4.61 -13.47 18.52
CA GLU A 60 3.54 -12.70 17.88
C GLU A 60 2.39 -13.60 17.43
N LEU A 61 2.68 -14.71 16.75
CA LEU A 61 1.66 -15.67 16.31
C LEU A 61 0.94 -16.32 17.50
N ALA A 62 1.67 -16.71 18.54
CA ALA A 62 1.10 -17.27 19.75
C ALA A 62 0.21 -16.24 20.48
N PHE A 63 0.62 -14.98 20.52
CA PHE A 63 -0.16 -13.89 21.11
C PHE A 63 -1.45 -13.63 20.34
N ILE A 64 -1.39 -13.54 19.00
CA ILE A 64 -2.59 -13.40 18.15
C ILE A 64 -3.54 -14.57 18.35
N TYR A 65 -3.02 -15.81 18.32
CA TYR A 65 -3.82 -17.02 18.57
C TYR A 65 -4.53 -16.97 19.92
N PHE A 66 -3.81 -16.55 20.98
CA PHE A 66 -4.35 -16.41 22.33
C PHE A 66 -5.48 -15.36 22.37
N LEU A 67 -5.28 -14.20 21.77
CA LEU A 67 -6.26 -13.11 21.71
C LEU A 67 -7.55 -13.56 21.01
N ILE A 68 -7.42 -14.28 19.89
CA ILE A 68 -8.56 -14.78 19.11
C ILE A 68 -9.29 -15.90 19.86
N LYS A 69 -8.53 -16.85 20.44
CA LYS A 69 -9.11 -18.00 21.16
C LYS A 69 -9.87 -17.57 22.41
N LYS A 70 -9.38 -16.58 23.14
CA LYS A 70 -9.99 -16.07 24.38
C LYS A 70 -11.13 -15.07 24.11
N ASP A 71 -11.38 -14.72 22.82
CA ASP A 71 -12.27 -13.61 22.46
C ASP A 71 -11.98 -12.34 23.30
N PHE A 72 -10.67 -12.10 23.50
CA PHE A 72 -10.14 -11.08 24.42
C PHE A 72 -10.73 -9.69 24.12
N PHE A 73 -10.99 -9.44 22.85
CA PHE A 73 -11.69 -8.25 22.43
C PHE A 73 -13.21 -8.52 22.46
N GLY A 74 -13.83 -8.48 23.63
CA GLY A 74 -15.30 -8.50 23.77
C GLY A 74 -15.99 -7.34 23.06
N PHE A 75 -15.20 -6.39 22.51
CA PHE A 75 -15.64 -5.25 21.71
C PHE A 75 -15.96 -5.66 20.26
N LYS A 76 -16.89 -4.89 19.64
CA LYS A 76 -17.11 -5.04 18.20
C LYS A 76 -15.83 -4.68 17.44
N GLU A 77 -15.46 -5.46 16.42
CA GLU A 77 -14.23 -5.28 15.64
C GLU A 77 -14.08 -3.85 15.08
N LYS A 78 -15.20 -3.18 14.74
CA LYS A 78 -15.16 -1.80 14.25
C LYS A 78 -14.54 -0.81 15.23
N TYR A 79 -14.71 -1.01 16.53
CA TYR A 79 -14.10 -0.11 17.53
C TYR A 79 -12.59 -0.35 17.64
N VAL A 80 -12.16 -1.62 17.57
CA VAL A 80 -10.74 -1.96 17.55
C VAL A 80 -10.07 -1.38 16.29
N LEU A 81 -10.74 -1.49 15.13
CA LEU A 81 -10.28 -0.86 13.89
C LEU A 81 -10.17 0.67 14.03
N ILE A 82 -11.19 1.34 14.57
CA ILE A 82 -11.15 2.81 14.76
C ILE A 82 -9.97 3.20 15.66
N VAL A 83 -9.77 2.51 16.77
CA VAL A 83 -8.63 2.76 17.66
C VAL A 83 -7.31 2.56 16.90
N PHE A 84 -7.18 1.51 16.11
CA PHE A 84 -6.01 1.27 15.29
C PHE A 84 -5.76 2.41 14.30
N LEU A 85 -6.77 2.84 13.53
CA LEU A 85 -6.63 3.91 12.55
C LEU A 85 -6.28 5.26 13.20
N ILE A 86 -6.87 5.57 14.37
CA ILE A 86 -6.49 6.74 15.16
C ILE A 86 -5.05 6.64 15.63
N THR A 87 -4.63 5.47 16.11
CA THR A 87 -3.24 5.22 16.52
C THR A 87 -2.28 5.45 15.36
N CYS A 88 -2.59 4.96 14.15
CA CYS A 88 -1.80 5.22 12.94
C CYS A 88 -1.71 6.72 12.64
N ALA A 89 -2.83 7.46 12.73
CA ALA A 89 -2.85 8.91 12.52
C ALA A 89 -1.96 9.64 13.52
N VAL A 90 -2.12 9.33 14.81
CA VAL A 90 -1.34 9.97 15.88
C VAL A 90 0.16 9.68 15.72
N ILE A 91 0.54 8.41 15.50
CA ILE A 91 1.94 8.04 15.29
C ILE A 91 2.51 8.75 14.06
N GLY A 92 1.77 8.75 12.93
CA GLY A 92 2.21 9.42 11.71
C GLY A 92 2.42 10.93 11.90
N LEU A 93 1.48 11.61 12.56
CA LEU A 93 1.58 13.05 12.84
C LEU A 93 2.69 13.38 13.82
N VAL A 94 2.86 12.59 14.90
CA VAL A 94 3.96 12.75 15.86
C VAL A 94 5.30 12.54 15.14
N TRP A 95 5.40 11.49 14.30
CA TRP A 95 6.60 11.21 13.53
C TRP A 95 6.94 12.34 12.55
N LEU A 96 5.92 12.90 11.90
CA LEU A 96 6.07 14.04 11.01
C LEU A 96 6.54 15.31 11.75
N HIS A 97 6.08 15.52 12.99
CA HIS A 97 6.44 16.68 13.79
C HIS A 97 7.87 16.61 14.36
N ILE A 98 8.34 15.40 14.70
CA ILE A 98 9.69 15.19 15.25
C ILE A 98 10.77 15.29 14.17
N ASN A 99 10.43 15.00 12.91
CA ASN A 99 11.39 14.94 11.80
C ASN A 99 11.15 16.07 10.82
N ASP A 100 12.16 16.89 10.59
CA ASP A 100 12.09 17.96 9.60
C ASP A 100 11.87 17.42 8.17
N PRO A 101 11.02 18.09 7.36
CA PRO A 101 10.74 17.69 5.99
C PRO A 101 11.91 18.03 5.05
N VAL A 102 13.03 17.36 5.20
CA VAL A 102 14.19 17.53 4.32
C VAL A 102 14.19 16.41 3.28
N ILE A 103 14.29 16.76 2.00
CA ILE A 103 14.68 15.84 0.94
C ILE A 103 16.20 15.88 0.82
N ARG A 104 16.84 14.72 0.87
CA ARG A 104 18.28 14.64 0.60
C ARG A 104 18.56 14.98 -0.86
N GLU A 105 19.67 15.63 -1.12
CA GLU A 105 20.09 16.07 -2.45
C GLU A 105 20.56 14.89 -3.34
N ALA A 106 19.93 13.72 -3.21
CA ALA A 106 20.23 12.54 -4.01
C ALA A 106 19.01 11.62 -4.16
N GLY A 107 18.97 10.89 -5.26
CA GLY A 107 17.97 9.86 -5.55
C GLY A 107 16.69 10.37 -6.21
N ASP A 108 15.79 9.44 -6.48
CA ASP A 108 14.56 9.68 -7.25
C ASP A 108 13.64 10.73 -6.62
N SER A 109 13.50 10.71 -5.29
CA SER A 109 12.65 11.68 -4.58
C SER A 109 13.10 13.13 -4.80
N PHE A 110 14.42 13.35 -4.72
CA PHE A 110 15.02 14.68 -4.97
C PHE A 110 14.84 15.10 -6.44
N ASN A 111 15.14 14.21 -7.38
CA ASN A 111 15.00 14.50 -8.80
C ASN A 111 13.54 14.79 -9.18
N CYS A 112 12.58 14.02 -8.66
CA CYS A 112 11.16 14.26 -8.90
C CYS A 112 10.69 15.58 -8.30
N PHE A 113 11.10 15.92 -7.07
CA PHE A 113 10.72 17.16 -6.44
C PHE A 113 11.34 18.37 -7.14
N THR A 114 12.63 18.28 -7.52
CA THR A 114 13.32 19.32 -8.29
C THR A 114 12.66 19.54 -9.65
N ALA A 115 12.29 18.46 -10.35
CA ALA A 115 11.55 18.56 -11.60
C ALA A 115 10.19 19.26 -11.41
N ALA A 116 9.42 18.89 -10.38
CA ALA A 116 8.14 19.51 -10.07
C ALA A 116 8.30 21.00 -9.74
N LYS A 117 9.33 21.37 -8.97
CA LYS A 117 9.67 22.77 -8.65
C LYS A 117 10.03 23.57 -9.89
N ASN A 118 10.92 23.06 -10.76
CA ASN A 118 11.32 23.69 -12.00
C ASN A 118 10.12 23.93 -12.91
N ILE A 119 9.29 22.92 -13.13
CA ILE A 119 8.04 23.02 -13.91
C ILE A 119 7.08 24.04 -13.29
N SER A 120 6.99 24.11 -11.95
CA SER A 120 6.17 25.10 -11.27
C SER A 120 6.60 26.54 -11.58
N ASN A 121 7.89 26.75 -11.80
CA ASN A 121 8.52 28.04 -12.12
C ASN A 121 8.59 28.31 -13.63
N GLY A 122 8.02 27.44 -14.47
CA GLY A 122 8.02 27.59 -15.93
C GLY A 122 9.27 27.02 -16.63
N ASP A 123 10.16 26.36 -15.89
CA ASP A 123 11.31 25.66 -16.47
C ASP A 123 10.96 24.20 -16.77
N TYR A 124 10.89 23.89 -18.05
CA TYR A 124 10.58 22.54 -18.57
C TYR A 124 11.84 21.74 -18.94
N GLY A 125 13.03 22.17 -18.55
CA GLY A 125 14.30 21.49 -18.83
C GLY A 125 14.31 20.02 -18.35
N SER A 126 13.59 19.71 -17.27
CA SER A 126 13.44 18.34 -16.76
C SER A 126 12.73 17.37 -17.72
N LEU A 127 12.03 17.87 -18.74
CA LEU A 127 11.36 17.08 -19.78
C LEU A 127 12.19 16.97 -21.07
N SER A 128 13.36 17.66 -21.13
CA SER A 128 14.21 17.65 -22.33
C SER A 128 14.90 16.30 -22.51
N TYR A 129 15.39 16.05 -23.73
CA TYR A 129 16.19 14.88 -24.06
C TYR A 129 17.41 14.77 -23.12
N SER A 130 17.73 13.54 -22.68
CA SER A 130 18.76 13.21 -21.69
C SER A 130 18.56 13.75 -20.26
N SER A 131 17.39 14.33 -19.95
CA SER A 131 17.04 14.71 -18.59
C SER A 131 16.57 13.50 -17.76
N TYR A 132 16.39 13.72 -16.45
CA TYR A 132 15.91 12.68 -15.53
C TYR A 132 14.57 12.06 -15.98
N LEU A 133 13.58 12.88 -16.37
CA LEU A 133 12.26 12.38 -16.75
C LEU A 133 12.23 11.73 -18.14
N SER A 134 13.14 12.07 -19.04
CA SER A 134 13.28 11.35 -20.31
C SER A 134 13.87 9.95 -20.12
N THR A 135 14.69 9.78 -19.08
CA THR A 135 15.28 8.47 -18.71
C THR A 135 14.31 7.63 -17.89
N TYR A 136 13.51 8.28 -17.01
CA TYR A 136 12.57 7.63 -16.10
C TYR A 136 11.14 8.19 -16.27
N PRO A 137 10.49 7.96 -17.43
CA PRO A 137 9.17 8.52 -17.73
C PRO A 137 8.06 8.01 -16.82
N ASN A 138 8.25 6.86 -16.19
CA ASN A 138 7.35 6.29 -15.17
C ASN A 138 7.18 7.18 -13.93
N ASN A 139 8.07 8.15 -13.70
CA ASN A 139 7.98 9.08 -12.59
C ASN A 139 7.18 10.37 -12.93
N ILE A 140 6.75 10.58 -14.18
CA ILE A 140 6.01 11.78 -14.60
C ILE A 140 4.73 11.96 -13.78
N GLY A 141 3.98 10.89 -13.51
CA GLY A 141 2.76 10.97 -12.71
C GLY A 141 3.03 11.37 -11.26
N PHE A 142 4.11 10.86 -10.66
CA PHE A 142 4.53 11.28 -9.34
C PHE A 142 5.00 12.75 -9.32
N VAL A 143 5.74 13.18 -10.33
CA VAL A 143 6.12 14.59 -10.50
C VAL A 143 4.89 15.49 -10.63
N THR A 144 3.87 15.06 -11.38
CA THR A 144 2.59 15.79 -11.49
C THR A 144 1.88 15.90 -10.13
N TYR A 145 1.89 14.82 -9.34
CA TYR A 145 1.37 14.83 -7.97
C TYR A 145 2.13 15.84 -7.09
N LEU A 146 3.46 15.86 -7.13
CA LEU A 146 4.28 16.82 -6.40
C LEU A 146 4.04 18.26 -6.86
N LEU A 147 3.91 18.48 -8.17
CA LEU A 147 3.58 19.78 -8.77
C LEU A 147 2.24 20.32 -8.24
N LEU A 148 1.23 19.45 -8.12
CA LEU A 148 -0.06 19.82 -7.53
C LEU A 148 0.11 20.32 -6.10
N HIS A 149 0.91 19.62 -5.28
CA HIS A 149 1.20 20.06 -3.91
C HIS A 149 1.93 21.40 -3.87
N ILE A 150 2.91 21.62 -4.75
CA ILE A 150 3.62 22.91 -4.85
C ILE A 150 2.65 24.03 -5.23
N LYS A 151 1.77 23.79 -6.21
CA LYS A 151 0.80 24.82 -6.66
C LYS A 151 -0.26 25.14 -5.60
N VAL A 152 -0.71 24.16 -4.82
CA VAL A 152 -1.77 24.35 -3.82
C VAL A 152 -1.24 24.90 -2.50
N PHE A 153 -0.11 24.36 -2.01
CA PHE A 153 0.40 24.65 -0.67
C PHE A 153 1.65 25.55 -0.67
N GLY A 154 2.18 25.87 -1.85
CA GLY A 154 3.46 26.56 -2.01
C GLY A 154 4.66 25.62 -1.83
N GLU A 155 5.80 26.00 -2.40
CA GLU A 155 7.02 25.18 -2.41
C GLU A 155 7.46 24.79 -0.99
N TYR A 156 7.42 25.73 -0.05
CA TYR A 156 7.86 25.52 1.34
C TYR A 156 7.03 24.44 2.07
N ASN A 157 5.70 24.45 1.86
CA ASN A 157 4.80 23.54 2.54
C ASN A 157 4.52 22.25 1.76
N ALA A 158 4.97 22.15 0.51
CA ALA A 158 4.65 21.03 -0.37
C ALA A 158 5.10 19.69 0.22
N LEU A 159 6.32 19.62 0.76
CA LEU A 159 6.85 18.38 1.35
C LEU A 159 6.07 17.95 2.58
N TYR A 160 5.67 18.92 3.40
CA TYR A 160 4.86 18.66 4.59
C TYR A 160 3.47 18.13 4.18
N SER A 161 2.84 18.78 3.19
CA SER A 161 1.54 18.35 2.68
C SER A 161 1.58 16.95 2.05
N VAL A 162 2.61 16.61 1.27
CA VAL A 162 2.80 15.26 0.71
C VAL A 162 2.85 14.21 1.81
N ARG A 163 3.55 14.46 2.91
CA ARG A 163 3.65 13.52 4.04
C ARG A 163 2.33 13.35 4.78
N ILE A 164 1.57 14.44 4.95
CA ILE A 164 0.20 14.35 5.51
C ILE A 164 -0.66 13.47 4.61
N PHE A 165 -0.62 13.68 3.29
CA PHE A 165 -1.37 12.85 2.35
C PHE A 165 -0.89 11.39 2.36
N ASN A 166 0.41 11.14 2.51
CA ASN A 166 0.93 9.79 2.71
C ASN A 166 0.30 9.11 3.94
N ILE A 167 0.21 9.80 5.08
CA ILE A 167 -0.44 9.28 6.29
C ILE A 167 -1.92 8.96 6.00
N ILE A 168 -2.63 9.89 5.37
CA ILE A 168 -4.04 9.70 5.01
C ILE A 168 -4.21 8.46 4.12
N PHE A 169 -3.40 8.30 3.09
CA PHE A 169 -3.51 7.16 2.16
C PHE A 169 -3.05 5.84 2.78
N VAL A 170 -2.14 5.82 3.73
CA VAL A 170 -1.83 4.63 4.54
C VAL A 170 -3.05 4.22 5.36
N ILE A 171 -3.74 5.17 6.01
CA ILE A 171 -4.97 4.92 6.77
C ILE A 171 -6.10 4.44 5.85
N VAL A 172 -6.29 5.09 4.70
CA VAL A 172 -7.25 4.65 3.66
C VAL A 172 -6.93 3.23 3.21
N GLY A 173 -5.66 2.90 3.00
CA GLY A 173 -5.23 1.55 2.63
C GLY A 173 -5.57 0.51 3.69
N TYR A 174 -5.30 0.77 4.97
CA TYR A 174 -5.67 -0.12 6.06
C TYR A 174 -7.20 -0.28 6.20
N TYR A 175 -7.94 0.80 6.07
CA TYR A 175 -9.40 0.74 6.08
C TYR A 175 -9.95 -0.06 4.90
N SER A 176 -9.41 0.17 3.70
CA SER A 176 -9.78 -0.58 2.50
C SER A 176 -9.48 -2.08 2.65
N LEU A 177 -8.32 -2.43 3.21
CA LEU A 177 -7.95 -3.82 3.48
C LEU A 177 -8.93 -4.51 4.45
N TYR A 178 -9.37 -3.79 5.50
CA TYR A 178 -10.44 -4.28 6.37
C TYR A 178 -11.76 -4.49 5.61
N LYS A 179 -12.16 -3.55 4.75
CA LYS A 179 -13.38 -3.66 3.93
C LYS A 179 -13.31 -4.82 2.94
N ILE A 180 -12.18 -5.03 2.30
CA ILE A 180 -11.91 -6.19 1.43
C ILE A 180 -12.11 -7.50 2.22
N SER A 181 -11.53 -7.60 3.42
CA SER A 181 -11.71 -8.76 4.30
C SER A 181 -13.18 -8.96 4.70
N PHE A 182 -13.84 -7.88 5.10
CA PHE A 182 -15.25 -7.89 5.50
C PHE A 182 -16.15 -8.47 4.40
N ILE A 183 -15.97 -8.03 3.16
CA ILE A 183 -16.72 -8.50 2.00
C ILE A 183 -16.34 -9.95 1.66
N SER A 184 -15.05 -10.23 1.51
CA SER A 184 -14.54 -11.52 1.01
C SER A 184 -14.83 -12.68 1.96
N PHE A 185 -14.89 -12.43 3.27
CA PHE A 185 -15.13 -13.45 4.30
C PHE A 185 -16.49 -13.32 4.98
N MET A 186 -17.47 -12.68 4.30
CA MET A 186 -18.86 -12.58 4.76
C MET A 186 -18.98 -12.07 6.21
N ASN A 187 -18.23 -11.03 6.55
CA ASN A 187 -18.20 -10.44 7.88
C ASN A 187 -17.79 -11.43 9.00
N ASN A 188 -16.89 -12.35 8.70
CA ASN A 188 -16.38 -13.26 9.72
C ASN A 188 -15.54 -12.50 10.75
N ARG A 189 -16.11 -12.27 11.94
CA ARG A 189 -15.49 -11.50 13.03
C ARG A 189 -14.09 -12.01 13.39
N LYS A 190 -13.87 -13.33 13.44
CA LYS A 190 -12.56 -13.90 13.79
C LYS A 190 -11.51 -13.54 12.76
N ILE A 191 -11.84 -13.64 11.47
CA ILE A 191 -10.93 -13.29 10.38
C ILE A 191 -10.63 -11.77 10.41
N ASN A 192 -11.66 -10.93 10.55
CA ASN A 192 -11.49 -9.48 10.62
C ASN A 192 -10.63 -9.07 11.82
N MET A 193 -10.85 -9.66 12.99
CA MET A 193 -10.01 -9.41 14.19
C MET A 193 -8.58 -9.87 13.98
N THR A 194 -8.37 -11.04 13.37
CA THR A 194 -7.01 -11.51 13.00
C THR A 194 -6.31 -10.51 12.09
N LEU A 195 -7.01 -10.03 11.07
CA LEU A 195 -6.46 -9.01 10.16
C LEU A 195 -6.08 -7.72 10.91
N ILE A 196 -6.94 -7.22 11.80
CA ILE A 196 -6.62 -6.01 12.57
C ILE A 196 -5.39 -6.24 13.46
N CYS A 197 -5.27 -7.40 14.11
CA CYS A 197 -4.07 -7.74 14.88
C CYS A 197 -2.81 -7.77 13.99
N LEU A 198 -2.89 -8.33 12.78
CA LEU A 198 -1.79 -8.32 11.82
C LEU A 198 -1.45 -6.90 11.34
N MET A 199 -2.43 -6.02 11.20
CA MET A 199 -2.20 -4.61 10.90
C MET A 199 -1.45 -3.90 12.04
N PHE A 200 -1.77 -4.19 13.30
CA PHE A 200 -1.02 -3.67 14.46
C PHE A 200 0.44 -4.10 14.43
N LEU A 201 0.74 -5.34 14.05
CA LEU A 201 2.12 -5.81 13.89
C LEU A 201 2.85 -5.12 12.72
N ASN A 202 2.10 -4.66 11.73
CA ASN A 202 2.61 -3.93 10.57
C ASN A 202 2.52 -2.40 10.70
N ILE A 203 2.35 -1.87 11.91
CA ILE A 203 2.21 -0.44 12.17
C ILE A 203 3.44 0.37 11.70
N GLN A 204 4.61 -0.27 11.61
CA GLN A 204 5.82 0.33 11.07
C GLN A 204 5.65 0.91 9.65
N PHE A 205 4.67 0.44 8.88
CA PHE A 205 4.37 1.00 7.57
C PHE A 205 3.93 2.47 7.65
N VAL A 206 3.40 2.91 8.79
CA VAL A 206 3.07 4.32 9.04
C VAL A 206 4.33 5.19 9.00
N PHE A 207 5.48 4.70 9.49
CA PHE A 207 6.75 5.44 9.43
C PHE A 207 7.24 5.63 7.99
N TYR A 208 6.81 4.74 7.07
CA TYR A 208 7.13 4.88 5.65
C TYR A 208 6.46 6.10 5.01
N SER A 209 5.39 6.65 5.62
CA SER A 209 4.72 7.88 5.18
C SER A 209 5.64 9.09 5.15
N PHE A 210 6.76 9.03 5.89
CA PHE A 210 7.78 10.08 5.89
C PHE A 210 8.56 10.17 4.56
N MET A 211 8.65 9.09 3.81
CA MET A 211 9.36 9.07 2.53
C MET A 211 8.56 9.79 1.44
N ILE A 212 9.21 10.72 0.76
CA ILE A 212 8.63 11.43 -0.39
C ILE A 212 8.76 10.55 -1.64
N TYR A 213 7.91 9.55 -1.73
CA TYR A 213 7.84 8.63 -2.86
C TYR A 213 6.41 8.13 -3.02
N GLY A 214 5.90 7.96 -4.23
CA GLY A 214 4.49 7.68 -4.49
C GLY A 214 3.89 6.40 -3.88
N ASN A 215 4.68 5.59 -3.16
CA ASN A 215 4.28 4.28 -2.66
C ASN A 215 3.09 4.32 -1.68
N CYS A 216 3.06 5.26 -0.72
CA CYS A 216 1.98 5.31 0.26
C CYS A 216 0.65 5.70 -0.39
N VAL A 217 0.66 6.68 -1.28
CA VAL A 217 -0.54 7.13 -2.00
C VAL A 217 -1.04 6.05 -2.93
N SER A 218 -0.14 5.46 -3.72
CA SER A 218 -0.45 4.36 -4.63
C SER A 218 -1.00 3.13 -3.89
N TYR A 219 -0.41 2.75 -2.75
CA TYR A 219 -0.92 1.67 -1.90
C TYR A 219 -2.37 1.92 -1.44
N GLY A 220 -2.64 3.11 -0.90
CA GLY A 220 -3.99 3.46 -0.44
C GLY A 220 -5.01 3.45 -1.57
N LEU A 221 -4.66 4.04 -2.73
CA LEU A 221 -5.52 4.09 -3.91
C LEU A 221 -5.76 2.70 -4.52
N ALA A 222 -4.73 1.85 -4.62
CA ALA A 222 -4.87 0.50 -5.15
C ALA A 222 -5.79 -0.37 -4.29
N LEU A 223 -5.64 -0.33 -2.96
CA LEU A 223 -6.53 -1.06 -2.06
C LEU A 223 -7.95 -0.50 -2.07
N MET A 224 -8.11 0.83 -2.19
CA MET A 224 -9.41 1.46 -2.33
C MET A 224 -10.11 1.01 -3.62
N SER A 225 -9.35 0.88 -4.72
CA SER A 225 -9.89 0.35 -5.99
C SER A 225 -10.43 -1.06 -5.83
N VAL A 226 -9.63 -1.97 -5.27
CA VAL A 226 -10.06 -3.36 -5.02
C VAL A 226 -11.30 -3.42 -4.12
N TRP A 227 -11.35 -2.60 -3.06
CA TRP A 227 -12.52 -2.54 -2.19
C TRP A 227 -13.77 -2.14 -2.97
N PHE A 228 -13.74 -1.02 -3.71
CA PHE A 228 -14.90 -0.54 -4.46
C PHE A 228 -15.28 -1.46 -5.62
N LEU A 229 -14.32 -2.15 -6.24
CA LEU A 229 -14.61 -3.21 -7.21
C LEU A 229 -15.41 -4.36 -6.59
N LEU A 230 -15.04 -4.81 -5.39
CA LEU A 230 -15.79 -5.84 -4.68
C LEU A 230 -17.18 -5.37 -4.26
N GLU A 231 -17.34 -4.11 -3.82
CA GLU A 231 -18.68 -3.54 -3.55
C GLU A 231 -19.53 -3.50 -4.83
N PHE A 232 -18.95 -3.09 -5.98
CA PHE A 232 -19.65 -3.11 -7.26
C PHE A 232 -20.13 -4.52 -7.63
N LEU A 233 -19.27 -5.54 -7.50
CA LEU A 233 -19.64 -6.92 -7.84
C LEU A 233 -20.72 -7.49 -6.91
N ASN A 234 -20.84 -7.00 -5.68
CA ASN A 234 -21.86 -7.43 -4.73
C ASN A 234 -23.20 -6.68 -4.92
N GLU A 235 -23.14 -5.37 -5.16
CA GLU A 235 -24.31 -4.51 -5.11
C GLU A 235 -24.73 -3.95 -6.48
N ASN A 236 -23.93 -4.18 -7.54
CA ASN A 236 -24.13 -3.69 -8.90
C ASN A 236 -24.32 -2.14 -9.01
N LYS A 237 -23.74 -1.38 -8.09
CA LYS A 237 -23.80 0.08 -8.09
C LYS A 237 -22.69 0.67 -8.98
N ILE A 238 -23.07 1.25 -10.10
CA ILE A 238 -22.11 1.83 -11.08
C ILE A 238 -21.18 2.89 -10.45
N LYS A 239 -21.61 3.60 -9.41
CA LYS A 239 -20.78 4.56 -8.68
C LYS A 239 -19.52 3.90 -8.10
N ASP A 240 -19.65 2.67 -7.59
CA ASP A 240 -18.55 1.95 -6.97
C ASP A 240 -17.52 1.52 -8.02
N LEU A 241 -17.99 1.12 -9.23
CA LEU A 241 -17.11 0.87 -10.36
C LEU A 241 -16.36 2.13 -10.79
N ILE A 242 -17.02 3.29 -10.82
CA ILE A 242 -16.39 4.57 -11.19
C ILE A 242 -15.30 4.93 -10.15
N VAL A 243 -15.60 4.80 -8.86
CA VAL A 243 -14.61 5.07 -7.79
C VAL A 243 -13.43 4.11 -7.89
N SER A 244 -13.69 2.82 -8.13
CA SER A 244 -12.64 1.82 -8.38
C SER A 244 -11.75 2.24 -9.55
N ALA A 245 -12.34 2.53 -10.71
CA ALA A 245 -11.60 2.91 -11.92
C ALA A 245 -10.75 4.19 -11.71
N ILE A 246 -11.32 5.23 -11.09
CA ILE A 246 -10.57 6.46 -10.79
C ILE A 246 -9.39 6.17 -9.84
N SER A 247 -9.63 5.35 -8.82
CA SER A 247 -8.61 5.02 -7.82
C SER A 247 -7.44 4.25 -8.43
N ILE A 248 -7.72 3.25 -9.28
CA ILE A 248 -6.64 2.48 -9.88
C ILE A 248 -5.87 3.28 -10.95
N ILE A 249 -6.57 4.11 -11.74
CA ILE A 249 -5.91 5.01 -12.71
C ILE A 249 -4.98 5.98 -11.96
N ALA A 250 -5.44 6.61 -10.90
CA ALA A 250 -4.62 7.51 -10.10
C ALA A 250 -3.44 6.77 -9.45
N SER A 251 -3.66 5.55 -8.94
CA SER A 251 -2.62 4.72 -8.35
C SER A 251 -1.52 4.38 -9.36
N VAL A 252 -1.89 3.90 -10.56
CA VAL A 252 -0.96 3.56 -11.64
C VAL A 252 -0.23 4.80 -12.14
N SER A 253 -0.92 5.94 -12.26
CA SER A 253 -0.31 7.20 -12.68
C SER A 253 0.78 7.66 -11.71
N ILE A 254 0.58 7.50 -10.39
CA ILE A 254 1.56 7.88 -9.36
C ILE A 254 2.70 6.85 -9.27
N LYS A 255 2.38 5.56 -9.40
CA LYS A 255 3.34 4.47 -9.28
C LYS A 255 2.98 3.31 -10.22
N GLU A 256 3.77 3.14 -11.25
CA GLU A 256 3.56 2.14 -12.30
C GLU A 256 3.40 0.70 -11.76
N ASN A 257 4.03 0.38 -10.63
CA ASN A 257 3.90 -0.94 -9.99
C ASN A 257 2.44 -1.34 -9.71
N SER A 258 1.53 -0.39 -9.57
CA SER A 258 0.09 -0.63 -9.40
C SER A 258 -0.59 -1.18 -10.66
N LEU A 259 0.09 -1.19 -11.80
CA LEU A 259 -0.39 -1.84 -13.02
C LEU A 259 -0.69 -3.33 -12.79
N ILE A 260 0.06 -3.98 -11.88
CA ILE A 260 -0.19 -5.37 -11.51
C ILE A 260 -1.58 -5.53 -10.89
N VAL A 261 -2.00 -4.57 -10.05
CA VAL A 261 -3.34 -4.57 -9.43
C VAL A 261 -4.41 -4.35 -10.49
N LEU A 262 -4.22 -3.38 -11.39
CA LEU A 262 -5.14 -3.13 -12.51
C LEU A 262 -5.33 -4.39 -13.38
N ILE A 263 -4.25 -5.08 -13.74
CA ILE A 263 -4.33 -6.34 -14.51
C ILE A 263 -5.11 -7.40 -13.72
N ALA A 264 -4.85 -7.53 -12.43
CA ALA A 264 -5.56 -8.48 -11.57
C ALA A 264 -7.06 -8.16 -11.49
N GLU A 265 -7.45 -6.89 -11.38
CA GLU A 265 -8.85 -6.43 -11.38
C GLU A 265 -9.56 -6.76 -12.71
N ILE A 266 -8.90 -6.49 -13.84
CA ILE A 266 -9.45 -6.83 -15.18
C ILE A 266 -9.69 -8.34 -15.30
N ILE A 267 -8.70 -9.16 -14.92
CA ILE A 267 -8.84 -10.63 -14.94
C ILE A 267 -10.00 -11.06 -14.04
N PHE A 268 -10.12 -10.46 -12.85
CA PHE A 268 -11.17 -10.80 -11.90
C PHE A 268 -12.56 -10.46 -12.43
N ILE A 269 -12.74 -9.29 -13.07
CA ILE A 269 -14.01 -8.90 -13.73
C ILE A 269 -14.39 -9.90 -14.85
N VAL A 270 -13.44 -10.26 -15.72
CA VAL A 270 -13.69 -11.21 -16.80
C VAL A 270 -14.10 -12.59 -16.27
N LEU A 271 -13.45 -13.06 -15.21
CA LEU A 271 -13.78 -14.34 -14.61
C LEU A 271 -15.13 -14.32 -13.88
N SER A 272 -15.47 -13.21 -13.20
CA SER A 272 -16.74 -13.08 -12.48
C SER A 272 -17.94 -13.02 -13.42
N ASN A 273 -17.84 -12.32 -14.55
CA ASN A 273 -18.89 -12.26 -15.57
C ASN A 273 -19.17 -13.63 -16.20
N ASN A 274 -18.15 -14.43 -16.45
CA ASN A 274 -18.32 -15.79 -16.98
C ASN A 274 -19.02 -16.72 -15.98
N LEU A 275 -18.86 -16.51 -14.67
CA LEU A 275 -19.54 -17.30 -13.66
C LEU A 275 -21.03 -16.94 -13.51
N GLN A 276 -21.41 -15.68 -13.74
CA GLN A 276 -22.81 -15.25 -13.71
C GLN A 276 -23.60 -15.67 -14.97
N SER A 277 -22.95 -15.84 -16.11
CA SER A 277 -23.59 -16.27 -17.36
C SER A 277 -23.86 -17.78 -17.42
N CYS A 278 -23.31 -18.58 -16.50
CA CYS A 278 -23.44 -20.05 -16.44
C CYS A 278 -24.38 -20.55 -15.33
N GLY A 279 -25.03 -19.69 -14.59
CA GLY A 279 -26.01 -20.01 -13.55
C GLY A 279 -27.39 -19.47 -13.90
#